data_b7b1350a3d800e507fc38eb05bf4b8a7
#
_entry.id   b7b1350a3d800e507fc38eb05bf4b8a7
#
_cell.length_a   1.000
_cell.length_b   1.000
_cell.length_c   1.000
_cell.angle_alpha   90.00
_cell.angle_beta   90.00
_cell.angle_gamma   90.00
#
_symmetry.space_group_name_H-M   'P 1'
#
loop_
_entity.id
_entity.type
_entity.pdbx_description
1 polymer ?
#
loop_
_entity_poly.entity_id
_entity_poly.type
_entity_poly.pdbx_seq_one_letter_code
_entity_poly.pdbx_strand_id
1 'polypeptide(L)'
;NADLLVLDDFSLGLDPGYRRLFTDYLREYAKAENKTVFMTSHIIQDMERLVDDCIILDYGRILVQKPVKELMDTFHRYAFTAADCSALESDSRLYSTSRIRENCETFSFETGEAVRKILEEKAIEYKDLRQEKLSLEDIFIGLTGKY
;
A
#
# COMPACT_ATOMS: atom_id res chain seq x y z
N ASN A 1 26.26 -18.75 12.91
CA ASN A 1 24.80 -18.53 13.00
C ASN A 1 24.53 -17.03 13.00
N ALA A 2 24.10 -16.48 11.88
CA ALA A 2 23.79 -15.05 11.80
C ALA A 2 22.45 -14.77 12.49
N ASP A 3 22.34 -13.67 13.23
CA ASP A 3 21.10 -13.22 13.85
C ASP A 3 20.27 -12.33 12.91
N LEU A 4 20.92 -11.79 11.88
CA LEU A 4 20.33 -11.00 10.80
C LEU A 4 20.59 -11.67 9.46
N LEU A 5 19.53 -11.88 8.69
CA LEU A 5 19.57 -12.28 7.30
C LEU A 5 19.24 -11.06 6.42
N VAL A 6 20.08 -10.80 5.42
CA VAL A 6 19.84 -9.74 4.44
C VAL A 6 19.65 -10.38 3.07
N LEU A 7 18.49 -10.17 2.47
CA LEU A 7 18.08 -10.74 1.19
C LEU A 7 17.72 -9.61 0.23
N ASP A 8 18.47 -9.50 -0.85
CA ASP A 8 18.19 -8.51 -1.88
C ASP A 8 17.52 -9.18 -3.07
N ASP A 9 16.28 -8.79 -3.34
CA ASP A 9 15.44 -9.26 -4.46
C ASP A 9 15.49 -10.78 -4.70
N PHE A 10 15.49 -11.54 -3.61
CA PHE A 10 15.79 -12.98 -3.57
C PHE A 10 14.85 -13.84 -4.42
N SER A 11 13.67 -13.35 -4.73
CA SER A 11 12.64 -14.09 -5.47
C SER A 11 12.75 -13.93 -6.99
N LEU A 12 13.69 -13.10 -7.46
CA LEU A 12 13.90 -12.85 -8.87
C LEU A 12 14.30 -14.15 -9.59
N GLY A 13 13.55 -14.51 -10.63
CA GLY A 13 13.81 -15.72 -11.43
C GLY A 13 13.22 -17.00 -10.85
N LEU A 14 12.61 -17.00 -9.69
CA LEU A 14 11.83 -18.13 -9.19
C LEU A 14 10.44 -18.16 -9.80
N ASP A 15 9.97 -19.35 -10.17
CA ASP A 15 8.57 -19.51 -10.53
C ASP A 15 7.64 -19.29 -9.31
N PRO A 16 6.34 -18.98 -9.53
CA PRO A 16 5.43 -18.65 -8.44
C PRO A 16 5.28 -19.73 -7.37
N GLY A 17 5.41 -21.01 -7.73
CA GLY A 17 5.29 -22.13 -6.80
C GLY A 17 6.50 -22.21 -5.85
N TYR A 18 7.72 -22.18 -6.41
CA TYR A 18 8.94 -22.19 -5.62
C TYR A 18 9.09 -20.91 -4.77
N ARG A 19 8.68 -19.78 -5.31
CA ARG A 19 8.69 -18.52 -4.58
C ARG A 19 7.82 -18.58 -3.31
N ARG A 20 6.61 -19.11 -3.44
CA ARG A 20 5.70 -19.31 -2.32
C ARG A 20 6.27 -20.26 -1.27
N LEU A 21 6.80 -21.41 -1.72
CA LEU A 21 7.42 -22.39 -0.85
C LEU A 21 8.60 -21.80 -0.07
N PHE A 22 9.46 -21.06 -0.75
CA PHE A 22 10.61 -20.39 -0.12
C PHE A 22 10.16 -19.33 0.91
N THR A 23 9.14 -18.56 0.59
CA THR A 23 8.57 -17.53 1.47
C THR A 23 8.01 -18.15 2.75
N ASP A 24 7.24 -19.22 2.62
CA ASP A 24 6.69 -19.95 3.77
C ASP A 24 7.81 -20.54 4.65
N TYR A 25 8.80 -21.18 4.03
CA TYR A 25 9.97 -21.72 4.72
C TYR A 25 10.77 -20.64 5.47
N LEU A 26 11.03 -19.51 4.80
CA LEU A 26 11.79 -18.40 5.40
C LEU A 26 11.08 -17.84 6.64
N ARG A 27 9.75 -17.70 6.56
CA ARG A 27 8.93 -17.24 7.69
C ARG A 27 8.99 -18.20 8.87
N GLU A 28 8.87 -19.50 8.62
CA GLU A 28 8.97 -20.53 9.66
C GLU A 28 10.36 -20.56 10.28
N TYR A 29 11.39 -20.52 9.46
CA TYR A 29 12.77 -20.48 9.91
C TYR A 29 13.08 -19.27 10.79
N ALA A 30 12.69 -18.08 10.32
CA ALA A 30 12.92 -16.84 11.08
C ALA A 30 12.26 -16.88 12.46
N LYS A 31 11.03 -17.43 12.55
CA LYS A 31 10.33 -17.59 13.82
C LYS A 31 10.96 -18.66 14.72
N ALA A 32 11.25 -19.84 14.18
CA ALA A 32 11.81 -20.95 14.95
C ALA A 32 13.18 -20.63 15.55
N GLU A 33 14.02 -19.94 14.79
CA GLU A 33 15.40 -19.59 15.16
C GLU A 33 15.53 -18.18 15.75
N ASN A 34 14.41 -17.47 15.94
CA ASN A 34 14.37 -16.08 16.44
C ASN A 34 15.32 -15.15 15.66
N LYS A 35 15.22 -15.18 14.33
CA LYS A 35 16.07 -14.38 13.42
C LYS A 35 15.36 -13.15 12.93
N THR A 36 16.13 -12.09 12.71
CA THR A 36 15.68 -10.91 11.97
C THR A 36 15.97 -11.10 10.49
N VAL A 37 14.98 -10.83 9.64
CA VAL A 37 15.14 -10.86 8.19
C VAL A 37 14.89 -9.46 7.64
N PHE A 38 15.90 -8.91 6.97
CA PHE A 38 15.78 -7.67 6.21
C PHE A 38 15.85 -8.01 4.73
N MET A 39 14.81 -7.63 3.97
CA MET A 39 14.74 -7.98 2.57
C MET A 39 14.24 -6.85 1.69
N THR A 40 14.66 -6.87 0.43
CA THR A 40 14.09 -6.05 -0.64
C THR A 40 13.33 -6.93 -1.62
N SER A 41 12.27 -6.44 -2.19
CA SER A 41 11.52 -7.09 -3.26
C SER A 41 10.71 -6.07 -4.07
N HIS A 42 10.58 -6.33 -5.36
CA HIS A 42 9.62 -5.65 -6.22
C HIS A 42 8.33 -6.46 -6.42
N ILE A 43 8.24 -7.67 -5.84
CA ILE A 43 7.06 -8.53 -5.89
C ILE A 43 6.28 -8.38 -4.59
N ILE A 44 5.42 -7.38 -4.55
CA ILE A 44 4.76 -6.92 -3.33
C ILE A 44 3.75 -7.93 -2.79
N GLN A 45 3.10 -8.70 -3.67
CA GLN A 45 2.08 -9.69 -3.30
C GLN A 45 2.60 -10.76 -2.33
N ASP A 46 3.87 -11.15 -2.47
CA ASP A 46 4.49 -12.14 -1.58
C ASP A 46 4.84 -11.53 -0.22
N MET A 47 5.11 -10.23 -0.19
CA MET A 47 5.55 -9.52 1.02
C MET A 47 4.42 -9.35 2.04
N GLU A 48 3.19 -9.14 1.61
CA GLU A 48 2.04 -8.95 2.49
C GLU A 48 1.89 -10.04 3.57
N ARG A 49 2.27 -11.28 3.22
CA ARG A 49 2.18 -12.44 4.12
C ARG A 49 3.47 -12.73 4.87
N LEU A 50 4.59 -12.27 4.36
CA LEU A 50 5.92 -12.62 4.87
C LEU A 50 6.42 -11.64 5.92
N VAL A 51 6.23 -10.34 5.70
CA VAL A 51 6.87 -9.30 6.50
C VAL A 51 5.95 -8.73 7.57
N ASP A 52 6.53 -8.37 8.71
CA ASP A 52 5.80 -7.73 9.80
C ASP A 52 5.79 -6.20 9.62
N ASP A 53 6.92 -5.63 9.21
CA ASP A 53 7.11 -4.20 8.95
C ASP A 53 7.51 -3.96 7.51
N CYS A 54 7.10 -2.84 6.94
CA CYS A 54 7.52 -2.43 5.61
C CYS A 54 8.00 -0.99 5.55
N ILE A 55 8.93 -0.76 4.62
CA ILE A 55 9.41 0.55 4.21
C ILE A 55 9.14 0.66 2.71
N ILE A 56 8.29 1.59 2.31
CA ILE A 56 8.04 1.88 0.89
C ILE A 56 8.92 3.03 0.45
N LEU A 57 9.72 2.77 -0.57
CA LEU A 57 10.66 3.72 -1.16
C LEU A 57 10.21 4.12 -2.56
N ASP A 58 10.31 5.41 -2.88
CA ASP A 58 10.14 5.91 -4.22
C ASP A 58 11.15 7.01 -4.51
N TYR A 59 11.88 6.89 -5.63
CA TYR A 59 12.96 7.81 -6.04
C TYR A 59 13.93 8.20 -4.90
N GLY A 60 14.33 7.22 -4.09
CA GLY A 60 15.27 7.42 -2.97
C GLY A 60 14.66 8.11 -1.74
N ARG A 61 13.36 8.28 -1.69
CA ARG A 61 12.64 8.83 -0.54
C ARG A 61 11.80 7.76 0.13
N ILE A 62 11.81 7.75 1.45
CA ILE A 62 10.88 6.93 2.23
C ILE A 62 9.51 7.61 2.18
N LEU A 63 8.52 6.91 1.60
CA LEU A 63 7.14 7.37 1.58
C LEU A 63 6.41 6.97 2.87
N VAL A 64 6.65 5.75 3.34
CA VAL A 64 6.05 5.22 4.55
C VAL A 64 6.96 4.18 5.19
N GLN A 65 6.94 4.12 6.51
CA GLN A 65 7.57 3.07 7.33
C GLN A 65 6.60 2.72 8.44
N LYS A 66 5.99 1.55 8.36
CA LYS A 66 4.95 1.09 9.29
C LYS A 66 4.86 -0.44 9.33
N PRO A 67 4.31 -1.02 10.42
CA PRO A 67 3.81 -2.37 10.38
C PRO A 67 2.82 -2.57 9.22
N VAL A 68 2.96 -3.68 8.48
CA VAL A 68 2.09 -3.98 7.32
C VAL A 68 0.62 -3.97 7.73
N LYS A 69 0.31 -4.56 8.87
CA LYS A 69 -1.07 -4.59 9.39
C LYS A 69 -1.62 -3.18 9.64
N GLU A 70 -0.85 -2.30 10.29
CA GLU A 70 -1.25 -0.92 10.53
C GLU A 70 -1.49 -0.18 9.21
N LEU A 71 -0.58 -0.36 8.25
CA LEU A 71 -0.69 0.26 6.94
C LEU A 71 -1.97 -0.17 6.22
N MET A 72 -2.28 -1.47 6.22
CA MET A 72 -3.50 -2.01 5.60
C MET A 72 -4.79 -1.61 6.34
N ASP A 73 -4.71 -1.35 7.63
CA ASP A 73 -5.86 -0.94 8.44
C ASP A 73 -6.10 0.58 8.40
N THR A 74 -5.10 1.39 7.97
CA THR A 74 -5.18 2.86 8.02
C THR A 74 -5.16 3.54 6.65
N PHE A 75 -4.64 2.92 5.61
CA PHE A 75 -4.63 3.49 4.27
C PHE A 75 -5.73 2.87 3.40
N HIS A 76 -6.60 3.72 2.84
CA HIS A 76 -7.79 3.26 2.13
C HIS A 76 -7.94 3.94 0.78
N ARG A 77 -8.64 3.27 -0.13
CA ARG A 77 -9.18 3.87 -1.34
C ARG A 77 -10.58 4.39 -1.04
N TYR A 78 -10.84 5.58 -1.52
CA TYR A 78 -12.14 6.23 -1.49
C TYR A 78 -12.64 6.39 -2.92
N ALA A 79 -13.68 5.64 -3.27
CA ALA A 79 -14.32 5.65 -4.58
C ALA A 79 -15.67 6.35 -4.47
N PHE A 80 -15.97 7.24 -5.41
CA PHE A 80 -17.21 8.00 -5.46
C PHE A 80 -17.54 8.45 -6.90
N THR A 81 -18.76 8.92 -7.13
CA THR A 81 -19.16 9.46 -8.42
C THR A 81 -19.23 10.98 -8.32
N ALA A 82 -18.55 11.68 -9.22
CA ALA A 82 -18.57 13.14 -9.33
C ALA A 82 -18.28 13.60 -10.77
N ALA A 83 -18.81 14.75 -11.13
CA ALA A 83 -18.56 15.36 -12.43
C ALA A 83 -17.09 15.82 -12.59
N ASP A 84 -16.49 16.30 -11.49
CA ASP A 84 -15.09 16.69 -11.43
C ASP A 84 -14.53 16.46 -10.03
N CYS A 85 -13.29 16.01 -9.94
CA CYS A 85 -12.55 15.81 -8.69
C CYS A 85 -11.12 16.39 -8.75
N SER A 86 -10.81 17.19 -9.76
CA SER A 86 -9.47 17.78 -9.97
C SER A 86 -9.00 18.64 -8.80
N ALA A 87 -9.93 19.29 -8.07
CA ALA A 87 -9.61 20.06 -6.88
C ALA A 87 -8.96 19.23 -5.75
N LEU A 88 -9.08 17.90 -5.79
CA LEU A 88 -8.47 17.01 -4.81
C LEU A 88 -6.98 16.78 -5.06
N GLU A 89 -6.51 16.91 -6.30
CA GLU A 89 -5.10 16.63 -6.66
C GLU A 89 -4.09 17.50 -5.91
N SER A 90 -4.50 18.69 -5.49
CA SER A 90 -3.68 19.62 -4.74
C SER A 90 -3.74 19.45 -3.21
N ASP A 91 -4.56 18.54 -2.71
CA ASP A 91 -4.72 18.35 -1.26
C ASP A 91 -3.70 17.34 -0.73
N SER A 92 -2.81 17.79 0.15
CA SER A 92 -1.72 16.98 0.70
C SER A 92 -2.17 15.81 1.59
N ARG A 93 -3.44 15.76 1.98
CA ARG A 93 -4.05 14.64 2.74
C ARG A 93 -4.46 13.49 1.84
N LEU A 94 -4.48 13.71 0.52
CA LEU A 94 -4.94 12.76 -0.49
C LEU A 94 -3.80 12.35 -1.40
N TYR A 95 -3.86 11.12 -1.88
CA TYR A 95 -2.87 10.51 -2.76
C TYR A 95 -3.54 10.05 -4.05
N SER A 96 -2.82 10.15 -5.16
CA SER A 96 -3.18 9.52 -6.45
C SER A 96 -4.66 9.67 -6.83
N THR A 97 -5.17 10.90 -6.78
CA THR A 97 -6.53 11.17 -7.24
C THR A 97 -6.64 10.92 -8.74
N SER A 98 -7.63 10.16 -9.15
CA SER A 98 -7.90 9.86 -10.56
C SER A 98 -9.39 9.89 -10.87
N ARG A 99 -9.70 10.08 -12.15
CA ARG A 99 -11.06 10.07 -12.67
C ARG A 99 -11.16 9.33 -14.00
N ILE A 100 -12.11 8.41 -14.06
CA ILE A 100 -12.49 7.74 -15.31
C ILE A 100 -13.99 7.99 -15.54
N ARG A 101 -14.32 8.88 -16.48
CA ARG A 101 -15.70 9.39 -16.70
C ARG A 101 -16.21 10.11 -15.45
N GLU A 102 -17.22 9.57 -14.78
CA GLU A 102 -17.79 10.09 -13.53
C GLU A 102 -17.29 9.34 -12.28
N ASN A 103 -16.54 8.27 -12.47
CA ASN A 103 -15.96 7.52 -11.35
C ASN A 103 -14.66 8.19 -10.92
N CYS A 104 -14.65 8.69 -9.71
CA CYS A 104 -13.48 9.29 -9.06
C CYS A 104 -12.98 8.36 -8.00
N GLU A 105 -11.66 8.34 -7.82
CA GLU A 105 -11.00 7.66 -6.71
C GLU A 105 -9.85 8.48 -6.16
N THR A 106 -9.61 8.33 -4.90
CA THR A 106 -8.45 8.90 -4.19
C THR A 106 -8.05 7.98 -3.05
N PHE A 107 -6.82 8.12 -2.57
CA PHE A 107 -6.28 7.32 -1.47
C PHE A 107 -5.93 8.23 -0.30
N SER A 108 -6.09 7.75 0.92
CA SER A 108 -5.78 8.54 2.10
C SER A 108 -5.57 7.70 3.35
N PHE A 109 -4.81 8.25 4.30
CA PHE A 109 -4.76 7.79 5.69
C PHE A 109 -5.90 8.38 6.54
N GLU A 110 -6.65 9.33 6.01
CA GLU A 110 -7.76 9.95 6.68
C GLU A 110 -8.95 8.99 6.82
N THR A 111 -9.79 9.22 7.83
CA THR A 111 -11.03 8.46 8.00
C THR A 111 -12.05 8.83 6.93
N GLY A 112 -13.05 7.97 6.70
CA GLY A 112 -14.13 8.27 5.75
C GLY A 112 -14.89 9.56 6.11
N GLU A 113 -15.02 9.89 7.40
CA GLU A 113 -15.62 11.15 7.83
C GLU A 113 -14.75 12.36 7.46
N ALA A 114 -13.43 12.25 7.66
CA ALA A 114 -12.49 13.30 7.28
C ALA A 114 -12.47 13.50 5.76
N VAL A 115 -12.51 12.42 4.98
CA VAL A 115 -12.57 12.52 3.51
C VAL A 115 -13.88 13.19 3.05
N ARG A 116 -15.02 12.92 3.69
CA ARG A 116 -16.27 13.65 3.41
C ARG A 116 -16.12 15.15 3.63
N LYS A 117 -15.51 15.54 4.74
CA LYS A 117 -15.23 16.96 5.02
C LYS A 117 -14.34 17.59 3.96
N ILE A 118 -13.32 16.87 3.49
CA ILE A 118 -12.45 17.35 2.41
C ILE A 118 -13.26 17.58 1.12
N LEU A 119 -14.14 16.63 0.75
CA LEU A 119 -14.99 16.78 -0.43
C LEU A 119 -15.92 18.01 -0.31
N GLU A 120 -16.50 18.24 0.88
CA GLU A 120 -17.33 19.40 1.18
C GLU A 120 -16.51 20.71 1.14
N GLU A 121 -15.33 20.75 1.77
CA GLU A 121 -14.41 21.90 1.74
C GLU A 121 -14.03 22.31 0.30
N LYS A 122 -13.89 21.32 -0.59
CA LYS A 122 -13.56 21.51 -2.01
C LYS A 122 -14.80 21.75 -2.89
N ALA A 123 -16.00 21.85 -2.29
CA ALA A 123 -17.28 22.01 -2.98
C ALA A 123 -17.54 20.95 -4.08
N ILE A 124 -17.10 19.70 -3.83
CA ILE A 124 -17.34 18.59 -4.76
C ILE A 124 -18.70 17.97 -4.48
N GLU A 125 -19.58 18.04 -5.44
CA GLU A 125 -20.84 17.30 -5.42
C GLU A 125 -20.58 15.85 -5.78
N TYR A 126 -20.77 14.94 -4.83
CA TYR A 126 -20.48 13.52 -4.99
C TYR A 126 -21.66 12.62 -4.61
N LYS A 127 -21.63 11.39 -5.11
CA LYS A 127 -22.56 10.30 -4.76
C LYS A 127 -21.77 9.03 -4.49
N ASP A 128 -22.40 8.11 -3.74
CA ASP A 128 -21.92 6.74 -3.56
C ASP A 128 -20.47 6.63 -3.03
N LEU A 129 -20.10 7.51 -2.07
CA LEU A 129 -18.77 7.42 -1.45
C LEU A 129 -18.60 6.09 -0.72
N ARG A 130 -17.60 5.33 -1.13
CA ARG A 130 -17.23 4.03 -0.57
C ARG A 130 -15.79 4.05 -0.12
N GLN A 131 -15.55 3.49 1.06
CA GLN A 131 -14.22 3.23 1.60
C GLN A 131 -13.89 1.76 1.35
N GLU A 132 -12.74 1.50 0.72
CA GLU A 132 -12.32 0.16 0.35
C GLU A 132 -10.97 -0.17 1.00
N LYS A 133 -10.86 -1.39 1.53
CA LYS A 133 -9.59 -1.93 2.00
C LYS A 133 -8.71 -2.30 0.81
N LEU A 134 -7.41 -2.24 1.02
CA LEU A 134 -6.40 -2.42 -0.01
C LEU A 134 -5.49 -3.60 0.32
N SER A 135 -4.97 -4.25 -0.73
CA SER A 135 -3.78 -5.10 -0.65
C SER A 135 -2.53 -4.22 -0.48
N LEU A 136 -1.41 -4.80 -0.06
CA LEU A 136 -0.15 -4.08 0.04
C LEU A 136 0.30 -3.54 -1.35
N GLU A 137 -0.01 -4.25 -2.42
CA GLU A 137 0.26 -3.81 -3.79
C GLU A 137 -0.57 -2.57 -4.17
N ASP A 138 -1.89 -2.58 -3.87
CA ASP A 138 -2.75 -1.41 -4.11
C ASP A 138 -2.33 -0.20 -3.27
N ILE A 139 -1.84 -0.43 -2.06
CA ILE A 139 -1.28 0.63 -1.21
C ILE A 139 -0.05 1.25 -1.87
N PHE A 140 0.86 0.42 -2.38
CA PHE A 140 2.04 0.90 -3.10
C PHE A 140 1.64 1.76 -4.31
N ILE A 141 0.68 1.30 -5.11
CA ILE A 141 0.14 2.04 -6.26
C ILE A 141 -0.48 3.37 -5.80
N GLY A 142 -1.31 3.33 -4.76
CA GLY A 142 -1.95 4.53 -4.22
C GLY A 142 -0.97 5.58 -3.70
N LEU A 143 0.13 5.15 -3.06
CA LEU A 143 1.17 6.05 -2.53
C LEU A 143 2.08 6.62 -3.63
N THR A 144 2.40 5.82 -4.65
CA THR A 144 3.36 6.22 -5.71
C THR A 144 2.69 6.83 -6.94
N GLY A 145 1.41 6.58 -7.15
CA GLY A 145 0.69 6.96 -8.37
C GLY A 145 1.18 6.21 -9.63
N LYS A 146 1.78 5.03 -9.46
CA LYS A 146 2.34 4.24 -10.57
C LYS A 146 1.48 3.01 -10.83
N TYR A 147 1.22 2.77 -12.10
CA TYR A 147 0.58 1.57 -12.63
C TYR A 147 1.59 0.70 -13.35
#